data_32e8350bb8646deddec69530a52b3285
#
_entry.id   32e8350bb8646deddec69530a52b3285
#
_cell.length_a   1.000
_cell.length_b   1.000
_cell.length_c   1.000
_cell.angle_alpha   90.00
_cell.angle_beta   90.00
_cell.angle_gamma   90.00
#
_symmetry.space_group_name_H-M   'P 1'
#
loop_
_entity.id
_entity.type
_entity.pdbx_description
1 polymer ?
#
loop_
_entity_poly.entity_id
_entity_poly.type
_entity_poly.pdbx_seq_one_letter_code
_entity_poly.pdbx_strand_id
1 'polypeptide(L)'
;MAIPASRTQSEATVCIETALCTGCGQCVAVCKDFGLRLEGGKACLALHPLFGCVGCGHCMAVCPARAITVHGRGLGPEDLFALPPLSSSASFDAYYALLRRRRSVREFMPAEVEPELVERILDAARSAPTGVPPSDVNVLVLDSREKNRAFASDFCAHLKTLGWLTAPWFLWLMRPFWGKANDGLFRNFVRPALAAFTSSMDAGKNIVTYDAPLVMYFYGSPWADPADPLVAASLAMLAGEALGLGTCMIGSIHPLLQWGGSAARFRKRHGIRCKSREGVVVLFGYPGIHYNKGIERSFASVHRA
;
A
#
# COMPACT_ATOMS: atom_id res chain seq x y z
N MET A 1 12.39 -10.52 -22.11
CA MET A 1 10.90 -10.55 -21.93
C MET A 1 10.60 -9.68 -20.72
N ALA A 2 9.76 -8.64 -20.90
CA ALA A 2 9.43 -7.72 -19.81
C ALA A 2 8.63 -8.41 -18.71
N ILE A 3 8.88 -8.04 -17.44
CA ILE A 3 8.06 -8.47 -16.32
C ILE A 3 6.71 -7.74 -16.42
N PRO A 4 5.57 -8.45 -16.44
CA PRO A 4 4.26 -7.83 -16.66
C PRO A 4 3.83 -7.00 -15.44
N ALA A 5 3.06 -5.94 -15.71
CA ALA A 5 2.31 -5.15 -14.76
C ALA A 5 0.89 -4.94 -15.27
N SER A 6 -0.07 -4.58 -14.43
CA SER A 6 -1.46 -4.36 -14.86
C SER A 6 -1.61 -3.23 -15.88
N ARG A 7 -0.69 -2.26 -15.87
CA ARG A 7 -0.70 -1.09 -16.75
C ARG A 7 0.06 -1.29 -18.05
N THR A 8 1.01 -2.24 -18.07
CA THR A 8 1.78 -2.55 -19.29
C THR A 8 2.46 -3.90 -19.19
N GLN A 9 2.64 -4.55 -20.35
CA GLN A 9 3.44 -5.77 -20.51
C GLN A 9 4.66 -5.51 -21.41
N SER A 10 4.82 -4.28 -21.94
CA SER A 10 5.93 -3.90 -22.78
C SER A 10 7.19 -3.62 -21.96
N GLU A 11 8.35 -3.70 -22.60
CA GLU A 11 9.62 -3.22 -22.07
C GLU A 11 9.71 -1.70 -22.20
N ALA A 12 10.53 -1.08 -21.35
CA ALA A 12 10.91 0.31 -21.54
C ALA A 12 12.09 0.38 -22.54
N THR A 13 12.15 1.48 -23.29
CA THR A 13 13.26 1.78 -24.20
C THR A 13 14.27 2.65 -23.48
N VAL A 14 15.55 2.27 -23.58
CA VAL A 14 16.69 3.05 -23.08
C VAL A 14 17.43 3.66 -24.25
N CYS A 15 17.56 4.98 -24.23
CA CYS A 15 18.35 5.72 -25.22
C CYS A 15 19.60 6.28 -24.55
N ILE A 16 20.76 6.15 -25.22
CA ILE A 16 22.06 6.62 -24.72
C ILE A 16 22.66 7.58 -25.73
N GLU A 17 22.83 8.84 -25.33
CA GLU A 17 23.56 9.85 -26.13
C GLU A 17 25.05 9.71 -25.83
N THR A 18 25.75 9.00 -26.69
CA THR A 18 27.18 8.67 -26.48
C THR A 18 28.07 9.91 -26.51
N ALA A 19 27.68 10.97 -27.20
CA ALA A 19 28.42 12.23 -27.22
C ALA A 19 28.44 12.89 -25.83
N LEU A 20 27.35 12.83 -25.10
CA LEU A 20 27.25 13.37 -23.74
C LEU A 20 27.85 12.45 -22.69
N CYS A 21 27.96 11.14 -22.97
CA CYS A 21 28.41 10.16 -21.99
C CYS A 21 29.88 10.39 -21.59
N THR A 22 30.13 10.56 -20.28
CA THR A 22 31.49 10.73 -19.72
C THR A 22 32.16 9.39 -19.34
N GLY A 23 31.46 8.28 -19.45
CA GLY A 23 31.99 6.96 -19.07
C GLY A 23 32.12 6.71 -17.57
N CYS A 24 31.44 7.50 -16.72
CA CYS A 24 31.56 7.43 -15.26
C CYS A 24 31.05 6.10 -14.65
N GLY A 25 30.32 5.27 -15.38
CA GLY A 25 29.87 3.94 -14.94
C GLY A 25 28.71 3.92 -13.96
N GLN A 26 28.20 5.06 -13.45
CA GLN A 26 27.16 5.09 -12.43
C GLN A 26 25.88 4.42 -12.89
N CYS A 27 25.46 4.59 -14.15
CA CYS A 27 24.28 3.95 -14.71
C CYS A 27 24.40 2.42 -14.76
N VAL A 28 25.60 1.89 -15.04
CA VAL A 28 25.87 0.45 -15.00
C VAL A 28 25.83 -0.06 -13.57
N ALA A 29 26.39 0.69 -12.62
CA ALA A 29 26.41 0.31 -11.21
C ALA A 29 25.02 0.21 -10.60
N VAL A 30 24.03 1.05 -11.00
CA VAL A 30 22.65 1.00 -10.48
C VAL A 30 21.77 0.02 -11.24
N CYS A 31 22.10 -0.32 -12.51
CA CYS A 31 21.33 -1.26 -13.32
C CYS A 31 21.71 -2.71 -12.94
N LYS A 32 21.15 -3.20 -11.82
CA LYS A 32 21.44 -4.55 -11.30
C LYS A 32 20.93 -5.68 -12.20
N ASP A 33 20.08 -5.35 -13.17
CA ASP A 33 19.55 -6.31 -14.16
C ASP A 33 20.50 -6.54 -15.33
N PHE A 34 21.70 -5.96 -15.25
CA PHE A 34 22.74 -6.09 -16.30
C PHE A 34 22.29 -5.61 -17.68
N GLY A 35 21.28 -4.71 -17.73
CA GLY A 35 20.81 -4.10 -18.98
C GLY A 35 21.76 -3.10 -19.58
N LEU A 36 22.79 -2.63 -18.82
CA LEU A 36 23.80 -1.66 -19.23
C LEU A 36 25.20 -2.20 -18.96
N ARG A 37 26.15 -1.84 -19.84
CA ARG A 37 27.59 -2.13 -19.70
C ARG A 37 28.44 -0.95 -20.15
N LEU A 38 29.71 -0.95 -19.80
CA LEU A 38 30.69 -0.03 -20.35
C LEU A 38 31.47 -0.72 -21.48
N GLU A 39 31.61 -0.03 -22.60
CA GLU A 39 32.43 -0.46 -23.73
C GLU A 39 33.12 0.75 -24.34
N GLY A 40 34.43 0.69 -24.58
CA GLY A 40 35.21 1.81 -25.09
C GLY A 40 35.10 3.09 -24.23
N GLY A 41 34.91 2.95 -22.91
CA GLY A 41 34.74 4.08 -22.00
C GLY A 41 33.37 4.77 -22.07
N LYS A 42 32.39 4.18 -22.72
CA LYS A 42 31.03 4.71 -22.85
C LYS A 42 30.00 3.68 -22.36
N ALA A 43 28.87 4.17 -21.86
CA ALA A 43 27.74 3.30 -21.54
C ALA A 43 27.07 2.80 -22.82
N CYS A 44 26.71 1.53 -22.86
CA CYS A 44 25.93 0.92 -23.92
C CYS A 44 24.98 -0.14 -23.37
N LEU A 45 24.02 -0.58 -24.18
CA LEU A 45 23.12 -1.66 -23.82
C LEU A 45 23.88 -2.99 -23.73
N ALA A 46 23.53 -3.81 -22.76
CA ALA A 46 24.04 -5.17 -22.69
C ALA A 46 23.46 -6.01 -23.85
N LEU A 47 24.28 -6.84 -24.45
CA LEU A 47 23.87 -7.71 -25.57
C LEU A 47 22.88 -8.78 -25.15
N HIS A 48 23.04 -9.29 -23.93
CA HIS A 48 22.21 -10.35 -23.36
C HIS A 48 21.77 -9.93 -21.94
N PRO A 49 20.78 -8.99 -21.82
CA PRO A 49 20.25 -8.64 -20.51
C PRO A 49 19.53 -9.83 -19.89
N LEU A 50 19.51 -9.90 -18.56
CA LEU A 50 18.83 -10.98 -17.85
C LEU A 50 17.31 -11.00 -18.18
N PHE A 51 16.72 -9.83 -18.26
CA PHE A 51 15.37 -9.54 -18.77
C PHE A 51 15.35 -8.11 -19.30
N GLY A 52 14.32 -7.75 -20.05
CA GLY A 52 14.21 -6.41 -20.65
C GLY A 52 14.13 -5.29 -19.62
N CYS A 53 14.28 -4.05 -20.06
CA CYS A 53 14.20 -2.90 -19.18
C CYS A 53 12.83 -2.80 -18.51
N VAL A 54 12.81 -2.80 -17.18
CA VAL A 54 11.59 -2.70 -16.37
C VAL A 54 11.09 -1.26 -16.19
N GLY A 55 11.82 -0.26 -16.74
CA GLY A 55 11.43 1.15 -16.64
C GLY A 55 11.57 1.74 -15.24
N CYS A 56 12.58 1.32 -14.46
CA CYS A 56 12.78 1.88 -13.12
C CYS A 56 13.40 3.29 -13.11
N GLY A 57 13.99 3.75 -14.21
CA GLY A 57 14.54 5.10 -14.36
C GLY A 57 15.83 5.41 -13.59
N HIS A 58 16.35 4.50 -12.76
CA HIS A 58 17.52 4.77 -11.91
C HIS A 58 18.76 5.16 -12.69
N CYS A 59 19.01 4.55 -13.87
CA CYS A 59 20.14 4.89 -14.72
C CYS A 59 20.02 6.33 -15.27
N MET A 60 18.81 6.79 -15.53
CA MET A 60 18.51 8.16 -15.95
C MET A 60 18.68 9.14 -14.78
N ALA A 61 18.17 8.78 -13.60
CA ALA A 61 18.23 9.60 -12.40
C ALA A 61 19.67 9.83 -11.87
N VAL A 62 20.57 8.83 -12.06
CA VAL A 62 21.94 8.90 -11.55
C VAL A 62 22.92 9.56 -12.54
N CYS A 63 22.52 9.79 -13.80
CA CYS A 63 23.43 10.26 -14.85
C CYS A 63 23.73 11.76 -14.72
N PRO A 64 24.95 12.19 -14.32
CA PRO A 64 25.26 13.60 -14.15
C PRO A 64 25.30 14.36 -15.48
N ALA A 65 25.63 13.68 -16.57
CA ALA A 65 25.69 14.24 -17.92
C ALA A 65 24.35 14.20 -18.67
N ARG A 66 23.29 13.65 -18.05
CA ARG A 66 21.97 13.42 -18.68
C ARG A 66 22.06 12.67 -20.03
N ALA A 67 23.05 11.81 -20.16
CA ALA A 67 23.32 11.03 -21.38
C ALA A 67 22.41 9.82 -21.56
N ILE A 68 21.55 9.50 -20.60
CA ILE A 68 20.62 8.37 -20.65
C ILE A 68 19.20 8.87 -20.44
N THR A 69 18.29 8.40 -21.29
CA THR A 69 16.86 8.56 -21.13
C THR A 69 16.16 7.20 -21.18
N VAL A 70 15.08 7.06 -20.43
CA VAL A 70 14.25 5.87 -20.38
C VAL A 70 12.82 6.27 -20.71
N HIS A 71 12.19 5.57 -21.64
CA HIS A 71 10.82 5.85 -22.06
C HIS A 71 9.99 4.57 -22.03
N GLY A 72 8.75 4.66 -21.64
CA GLY A 72 7.81 3.56 -21.64
C GLY A 72 7.52 3.03 -20.24
N ARG A 73 6.58 2.13 -20.13
CA ARG A 73 6.04 1.63 -18.86
C ARG A 73 5.53 2.72 -17.91
N GLY A 74 5.07 3.87 -18.47
CA GLY A 74 4.57 5.00 -17.70
C GLY A 74 5.67 5.84 -17.07
N LEU A 75 6.88 5.82 -17.64
CA LEU A 75 8.03 6.64 -17.25
C LEU A 75 8.61 7.35 -18.47
N GLY A 76 9.06 8.60 -18.25
CA GLY A 76 9.81 9.41 -19.19
C GLY A 76 10.80 10.35 -18.48
N PRO A 77 11.65 11.09 -19.23
CA PRO A 77 12.57 12.08 -18.66
C PRO A 77 11.87 13.20 -17.88
N GLU A 78 10.62 13.49 -18.22
CA GLU A 78 9.74 14.47 -17.56
C GLU A 78 9.36 14.08 -16.13
N ASP A 79 9.48 12.83 -15.77
CA ASP A 79 9.22 12.34 -14.41
C ASP A 79 10.40 12.55 -13.46
N LEU A 80 11.55 13.02 -13.97
CA LEU A 80 12.69 13.36 -13.13
C LEU A 80 12.47 14.68 -12.42
N PHE A 81 12.75 14.70 -11.13
CA PHE A 81 12.78 15.92 -10.32
C PHE A 81 14.09 16.03 -9.54
N ALA A 82 14.46 17.26 -9.18
CA ALA A 82 15.61 17.48 -8.32
C ALA A 82 15.32 16.98 -6.91
N LEU A 83 16.20 16.13 -6.37
CA LEU A 83 16.06 15.69 -4.98
C LEU A 83 16.12 16.90 -4.05
N PRO A 84 15.26 16.97 -3.01
CA PRO A 84 15.37 17.97 -1.97
C PRO A 84 16.77 17.93 -1.34
N PRO A 85 17.32 19.07 -0.92
CA PRO A 85 18.61 19.07 -0.25
C PRO A 85 18.56 18.26 1.04
N LEU A 86 19.65 17.56 1.37
CA LEU A 86 19.72 16.70 2.56
C LEU A 86 19.39 17.47 3.85
N SER A 87 19.69 18.78 3.89
CA SER A 87 19.36 19.66 5.02
C SER A 87 17.87 19.84 5.27
N SER A 88 17.01 19.58 4.27
CA SER A 88 15.55 19.64 4.41
C SER A 88 14.94 18.29 4.81
N SER A 89 15.75 17.23 4.91
CA SER A 89 15.30 15.93 5.38
C SER A 89 15.04 15.96 6.90
N ALA A 90 14.07 15.20 7.36
CA ALA A 90 13.83 15.03 8.80
C ALA A 90 15.07 14.44 9.47
N SER A 91 15.49 15.01 10.62
CA SER A 91 16.47 14.36 11.47
C SER A 91 15.92 13.04 12.01
N PHE A 92 16.82 12.12 12.41
CA PHE A 92 16.40 10.87 13.02
C PHE A 92 15.47 11.11 14.22
N ASP A 93 15.78 12.07 15.07
CA ASP A 93 14.99 12.35 16.28
C ASP A 93 13.58 12.86 15.93
N ALA A 94 13.46 13.73 14.93
CA ALA A 94 12.16 14.21 14.46
C ALA A 94 11.32 13.06 13.85
N TYR A 95 11.93 12.25 13.00
CA TYR A 95 11.29 11.08 12.43
C TYR A 95 10.91 10.05 13.50
N TYR A 96 11.81 9.77 14.44
CA TYR A 96 11.55 8.82 15.52
C TYR A 96 10.46 9.31 16.46
N ALA A 97 10.40 10.61 16.75
CA ALA A 97 9.31 11.20 17.52
C ALA A 97 7.95 10.98 16.86
N LEU A 98 7.85 11.15 15.52
CA LEU A 98 6.64 10.85 14.74
C LEU A 98 6.22 9.39 14.93
N LEU A 99 7.15 8.43 14.78
CA LEU A 99 6.88 7.00 14.97
C LEU A 99 6.40 6.69 16.39
N ARG A 100 7.04 7.29 17.40
CA ARG A 100 6.72 7.09 18.83
C ARG A 100 5.37 7.71 19.22
N ARG A 101 4.95 8.79 18.58
CA ARG A 101 3.67 9.45 18.82
C ARG A 101 2.49 8.75 18.16
N ARG A 102 2.69 8.13 17.00
CA ARG A 102 1.62 7.48 16.23
C ARG A 102 0.87 6.43 17.07
N ARG A 103 -0.44 6.51 17.09
CA ARG A 103 -1.36 5.55 17.74
C ARG A 103 -2.53 5.22 16.82
N SER A 104 -3.18 4.08 17.07
CA SER A 104 -4.42 3.72 16.37
C SER A 104 -5.59 4.53 16.92
N VAL A 105 -5.87 5.64 16.27
CA VAL A 105 -7.00 6.53 16.60
C VAL A 105 -8.29 5.92 16.05
N ARG A 106 -9.31 5.80 16.89
CA ARG A 106 -10.63 5.24 16.55
C ARG A 106 -11.78 6.17 16.97
N GLU A 107 -11.45 7.33 17.49
CA GLU A 107 -12.39 8.39 17.84
C GLU A 107 -11.97 9.65 17.11
N PHE A 108 -12.79 10.10 16.19
CA PHE A 108 -12.49 11.21 15.29
C PHE A 108 -13.45 12.38 15.55
N MET A 109 -12.90 13.60 15.48
CA MET A 109 -13.70 14.83 15.51
C MET A 109 -14.66 14.87 14.30
N PRO A 110 -15.78 15.60 14.38
CA PRO A 110 -16.75 15.70 13.27
C PRO A 110 -16.21 16.36 11.99
N ALA A 111 -15.06 17.02 12.05
CA ALA A 111 -14.46 17.71 10.91
C ALA A 111 -14.10 16.76 9.78
N GLU A 112 -14.36 17.15 8.55
CA GLU A 112 -13.87 16.48 7.36
C GLU A 112 -12.38 16.76 7.15
N VAL A 113 -11.70 15.93 6.35
CA VAL A 113 -10.30 16.16 5.98
C VAL A 113 -10.25 16.95 4.69
N GLU A 114 -9.50 18.04 4.68
CA GLU A 114 -9.38 18.95 3.55
C GLU A 114 -8.81 18.21 2.31
N PRO A 115 -9.31 18.46 1.09
CA PRO A 115 -8.86 17.81 -0.13
C PRO A 115 -7.35 17.92 -0.36
N GLU A 116 -6.75 19.06 0.02
CA GLU A 116 -5.30 19.31 -0.11
C GLU A 116 -4.49 18.36 0.77
N LEU A 117 -4.99 18.01 1.95
CA LEU A 117 -4.34 17.02 2.83
C LEU A 117 -4.48 15.60 2.25
N VAL A 118 -5.62 15.29 1.64
CA VAL A 118 -5.81 14.00 0.95
C VAL A 118 -4.78 13.83 -0.16
N GLU A 119 -4.59 14.85 -1.02
CA GLU A 119 -3.59 14.80 -2.10
C GLU A 119 -2.16 14.70 -1.57
N ARG A 120 -1.82 15.42 -0.50
CA ARG A 120 -0.49 15.31 0.13
C ARG A 120 -0.22 13.92 0.71
N ILE A 121 -1.24 13.26 1.27
CA ILE A 121 -1.13 11.87 1.75
C ILE A 121 -0.91 10.92 0.57
N LEU A 122 -1.67 11.09 -0.52
CA LEU A 122 -1.51 10.27 -1.73
C LEU A 122 -0.15 10.48 -2.38
N ASP A 123 0.35 11.71 -2.42
CA ASP A 123 1.67 12.01 -2.97
C ASP A 123 2.79 11.34 -2.15
N ALA A 124 2.73 11.44 -0.83
CA ALA A 124 3.65 10.72 0.04
C ALA A 124 3.58 9.20 -0.18
N ALA A 125 2.39 8.64 -0.35
CA ALA A 125 2.22 7.21 -0.61
C ALA A 125 2.80 6.77 -1.97
N ARG A 126 2.79 7.65 -3.00
CA ARG A 126 3.41 7.38 -4.31
C ARG A 126 4.92 7.20 -4.25
N SER A 127 5.58 7.73 -3.22
CA SER A 127 7.04 7.55 -3.01
C SER A 127 7.41 6.15 -2.49
N ALA A 128 6.43 5.28 -2.24
CA ALA A 128 6.67 3.91 -1.81
C ALA A 128 7.48 3.14 -2.86
N PRO A 129 8.55 2.43 -2.46
CA PRO A 129 9.22 1.53 -3.37
C PRO A 129 8.26 0.43 -3.84
N THR A 130 8.38 0.04 -5.09
CA THR A 130 7.56 -1.03 -5.69
C THR A 130 8.45 -2.16 -6.18
N GLY A 131 7.96 -3.39 -6.14
CA GLY A 131 8.70 -4.55 -6.60
C GLY A 131 9.05 -4.48 -8.09
N VAL A 132 8.08 -4.03 -8.92
CA VAL A 132 8.27 -3.83 -10.36
C VAL A 132 7.55 -2.56 -10.81
N PRO A 133 8.22 -1.61 -11.49
CA PRO A 133 7.59 -0.45 -12.10
C PRO A 133 6.75 -0.85 -13.34
N PRO A 134 5.69 -0.09 -13.65
CA PRO A 134 5.05 0.93 -12.82
C PRO A 134 4.33 0.32 -11.63
N SER A 135 4.10 1.13 -10.57
CA SER A 135 3.34 0.67 -9.40
C SER A 135 1.96 0.11 -9.80
N ASP A 136 1.65 -1.07 -9.29
CA ASP A 136 0.36 -1.75 -9.44
C ASP A 136 -0.51 -1.64 -8.16
N VAL A 137 -0.17 -0.70 -7.28
CA VAL A 137 -0.99 -0.36 -6.14
C VAL A 137 -2.18 0.49 -6.59
N ASN A 138 -3.35 0.09 -6.15
CA ASN A 138 -4.60 0.84 -6.32
C ASN A 138 -5.02 1.39 -4.96
N VAL A 139 -5.63 2.57 -4.96
CA VAL A 139 -6.17 3.19 -3.75
C VAL A 139 -7.63 3.53 -4.00
N LEU A 140 -8.53 3.01 -3.16
CA LEU A 140 -9.89 3.50 -3.06
C LEU A 140 -9.92 4.57 -1.96
N VAL A 141 -10.33 5.78 -2.31
CA VAL A 141 -10.47 6.90 -1.37
C VAL A 141 -11.96 7.12 -1.08
N LEU A 142 -12.32 7.11 0.19
CA LEU A 142 -13.63 7.49 0.71
C LEU A 142 -13.42 8.77 1.52
N ASP A 143 -13.68 9.90 0.91
CA ASP A 143 -13.32 11.24 1.36
C ASP A 143 -14.44 11.96 2.13
N SER A 144 -15.42 11.19 2.62
CA SER A 144 -16.46 11.70 3.50
C SER A 144 -17.00 10.62 4.43
N ARG A 145 -17.56 11.05 5.58
CA ARG A 145 -18.22 10.13 6.53
C ARG A 145 -19.39 9.38 5.91
N GLU A 146 -20.12 10.01 5.01
CA GLU A 146 -21.25 9.39 4.31
C GLU A 146 -20.76 8.22 3.44
N LYS A 147 -19.74 8.43 2.59
CA LYS A 147 -19.15 7.40 1.75
C LYS A 147 -18.56 6.26 2.59
N ASN A 148 -17.87 6.62 3.68
CA ASN A 148 -17.32 5.64 4.60
C ASN A 148 -18.41 4.80 5.27
N ARG A 149 -19.49 5.44 5.76
CA ARG A 149 -20.59 4.73 6.40
C ARG A 149 -21.33 3.82 5.43
N ALA A 150 -21.55 4.26 4.19
CA ALA A 150 -22.12 3.43 3.12
C ALA A 150 -21.24 2.19 2.84
N PHE A 151 -19.92 2.38 2.74
CA PHE A 151 -18.95 1.28 2.58
C PHE A 151 -19.02 0.29 3.75
N ALA A 152 -19.01 0.77 4.99
CA ALA A 152 -19.07 -0.06 6.18
C ALA A 152 -20.41 -0.81 6.31
N SER A 153 -21.52 -0.17 5.96
CA SER A 153 -22.85 -0.79 5.91
C SER A 153 -22.90 -1.91 4.87
N ASP A 154 -22.44 -1.65 3.64
CA ASP A 154 -22.37 -2.67 2.59
C ASP A 154 -21.43 -3.81 2.97
N PHE A 155 -20.32 -3.50 3.66
CA PHE A 155 -19.41 -4.51 4.20
C PHE A 155 -20.11 -5.39 5.24
N CYS A 156 -20.86 -4.83 6.17
CA CYS A 156 -21.64 -5.61 7.15
C CYS A 156 -22.73 -6.44 6.46
N ALA A 157 -23.38 -5.92 5.42
CA ALA A 157 -24.32 -6.70 4.60
C ALA A 157 -23.62 -7.89 3.92
N HIS A 158 -22.41 -7.69 3.42
CA HIS A 158 -21.59 -8.79 2.89
C HIS A 158 -21.24 -9.79 3.99
N LEU A 159 -20.81 -9.35 5.19
CA LEU A 159 -20.49 -10.25 6.31
C LEU A 159 -21.67 -11.15 6.71
N LYS A 160 -22.90 -10.62 6.69
CA LYS A 160 -24.11 -11.43 6.95
C LYS A 160 -24.23 -12.61 5.99
N THR A 161 -23.78 -12.47 4.73
CA THR A 161 -23.78 -13.59 3.76
C THR A 161 -22.73 -14.65 4.07
N LEU A 162 -21.72 -14.33 4.89
CA LEU A 162 -20.66 -15.24 5.31
C LEU A 162 -20.93 -15.94 6.65
N GLY A 163 -22.06 -15.64 7.30
CA GLY A 163 -22.40 -16.17 8.62
C GLY A 163 -22.36 -17.71 8.69
N TRP A 164 -22.67 -18.40 7.60
CA TRP A 164 -22.59 -19.87 7.52
C TRP A 164 -21.18 -20.43 7.71
N LEU A 165 -20.11 -19.68 7.32
CA LEU A 165 -18.71 -20.06 7.51
C LEU A 165 -18.30 -20.15 9.00
N THR A 166 -19.06 -19.50 9.86
CA THR A 166 -18.85 -19.50 11.31
C THR A 166 -19.94 -20.24 12.07
N ALA A 167 -20.88 -20.87 11.35
CA ALA A 167 -21.95 -21.67 11.96
C ALA A 167 -21.38 -22.89 12.70
N PRO A 168 -21.94 -23.30 13.84
CA PRO A 168 -21.42 -24.41 14.64
C PRO A 168 -21.26 -25.71 13.86
N TRP A 169 -22.24 -26.04 12.98
CA TRP A 169 -22.20 -27.22 12.15
C TRP A 169 -21.05 -27.21 11.14
N PHE A 170 -20.80 -26.05 10.51
CA PHE A 170 -19.70 -25.90 9.55
C PHE A 170 -18.33 -25.99 10.25
N LEU A 171 -18.17 -25.33 11.40
CA LEU A 171 -16.95 -25.39 12.19
C LEU A 171 -16.68 -26.82 12.70
N TRP A 172 -17.73 -27.56 13.06
CA TRP A 172 -17.60 -28.96 13.45
C TRP A 172 -17.12 -29.83 12.26
N LEU A 173 -17.72 -29.64 11.08
CA LEU A 173 -17.35 -30.36 9.85
C LEU A 173 -15.90 -30.08 9.43
N MET A 174 -15.46 -28.85 9.56
CA MET A 174 -14.13 -28.41 9.09
C MET A 174 -13.00 -28.71 10.09
N ARG A 175 -13.32 -28.97 11.34
CA ARG A 175 -12.32 -29.18 12.40
C ARG A 175 -11.23 -30.21 12.07
N PRO A 176 -11.54 -31.40 11.49
CA PRO A 176 -10.51 -32.39 11.15
C PRO A 176 -9.55 -31.91 10.04
N PHE A 177 -10.00 -31.00 9.18
CA PHE A 177 -9.20 -30.50 8.03
C PHE A 177 -8.26 -29.36 8.39
N TRP A 178 -8.66 -28.44 9.29
CA TRP A 178 -7.86 -27.26 9.62
C TRP A 178 -7.26 -27.26 11.04
N GLY A 179 -7.52 -28.29 11.82
CA GLY A 179 -6.90 -28.51 13.12
C GLY A 179 -7.46 -27.61 14.26
N LYS A 180 -7.00 -27.92 15.48
CA LYS A 180 -7.52 -27.28 16.71
C LYS A 180 -7.26 -25.78 16.77
N ALA A 181 -6.10 -25.31 16.26
CA ALA A 181 -5.72 -23.90 16.33
C ALA A 181 -6.67 -23.02 15.48
N ASN A 182 -6.94 -23.41 14.24
CA ASN A 182 -7.88 -22.69 13.38
C ASN A 182 -9.31 -22.80 13.88
N ASP A 183 -9.75 -23.99 14.36
CA ASP A 183 -11.08 -24.14 14.98
C ASP A 183 -11.24 -23.18 16.17
N GLY A 184 -10.22 -23.07 17.02
CA GLY A 184 -10.18 -22.11 18.13
C GLY A 184 -10.24 -20.66 17.67
N LEU A 185 -9.47 -20.30 16.64
CA LEU A 185 -9.48 -18.95 16.05
C LEU A 185 -10.89 -18.58 15.53
N PHE A 186 -11.51 -19.47 14.77
CA PHE A 186 -12.84 -19.21 14.22
C PHE A 186 -13.92 -19.09 15.28
N ARG A 187 -13.92 -19.98 16.30
CA ARG A 187 -14.93 -19.97 17.36
C ARG A 187 -14.79 -18.79 18.32
N ASN A 188 -13.56 -18.51 18.72
CA ASN A 188 -13.29 -17.57 19.83
C ASN A 188 -13.00 -16.16 19.37
N PHE A 189 -12.68 -15.96 18.07
CA PHE A 189 -12.36 -14.64 17.53
C PHE A 189 -13.20 -14.28 16.30
N VAL A 190 -13.12 -15.07 15.21
CA VAL A 190 -13.75 -14.66 13.94
C VAL A 190 -15.27 -14.56 14.08
N ARG A 191 -15.92 -15.59 14.64
CA ARG A 191 -17.38 -15.60 14.83
C ARG A 191 -17.88 -14.46 15.72
N PRO A 192 -17.32 -14.21 16.92
CA PRO A 192 -17.71 -13.06 17.74
C PRO A 192 -17.46 -11.72 17.05
N ALA A 193 -16.34 -11.57 16.32
CA ALA A 193 -16.02 -10.35 15.60
C ALA A 193 -17.04 -10.04 14.48
N LEU A 194 -17.39 -11.04 13.66
CA LEU A 194 -18.41 -10.87 12.60
C LEU A 194 -19.78 -10.51 13.20
N ALA A 195 -20.17 -11.16 14.29
CA ALA A 195 -21.40 -10.84 14.99
C ALA A 195 -21.39 -9.40 15.56
N ALA A 196 -20.27 -8.98 16.16
CA ALA A 196 -20.13 -7.63 16.71
C ALA A 196 -20.20 -6.57 15.60
N PHE A 197 -19.52 -6.75 14.47
CA PHE A 197 -19.57 -5.81 13.35
C PHE A 197 -20.99 -5.63 12.82
N THR A 198 -21.69 -6.74 12.58
CA THR A 198 -23.05 -6.68 12.01
C THR A 198 -24.07 -6.12 13.01
N SER A 199 -24.07 -6.59 14.26
CA SER A 199 -25.01 -6.13 15.27
C SER A 199 -24.80 -4.67 15.68
N SER A 200 -23.53 -4.23 15.76
CA SER A 200 -23.23 -2.81 16.03
C SER A 200 -23.71 -1.90 14.90
N MET A 201 -23.51 -2.31 13.64
CA MET A 201 -23.97 -1.55 12.48
C MET A 201 -25.51 -1.48 12.45
N ASP A 202 -26.21 -2.58 12.75
CA ASP A 202 -27.68 -2.61 12.85
C ASP A 202 -28.19 -1.69 13.97
N ALA A 203 -27.41 -1.53 15.04
CA ALA A 203 -27.68 -0.56 16.12
C ALA A 203 -27.22 0.88 15.80
N GLY A 204 -26.83 1.15 14.55
CA GLY A 204 -26.40 2.47 14.10
C GLY A 204 -24.96 2.86 14.46
N LYS A 205 -24.18 1.93 15.05
CA LYS A 205 -22.79 2.17 15.47
C LYS A 205 -21.79 1.52 14.51
N ASN A 206 -20.99 2.31 13.83
CA ASN A 206 -19.95 1.84 12.93
C ASN A 206 -18.65 1.54 13.68
N ILE A 207 -18.42 0.29 14.06
CA ILE A 207 -17.15 -0.19 14.64
C ILE A 207 -16.21 -0.83 13.60
N VAL A 208 -16.59 -0.84 12.33
CA VAL A 208 -15.75 -1.33 11.23
C VAL A 208 -14.69 -0.30 10.85
N THR A 209 -15.14 0.94 10.63
CA THR A 209 -14.30 2.06 10.19
C THR A 209 -14.45 3.29 11.09
N TYR A 210 -15.11 3.15 12.22
CA TYR A 210 -15.26 4.17 13.29
C TYR A 210 -15.76 5.53 12.80
N ASP A 211 -16.58 5.56 11.73
CA ASP A 211 -17.04 6.77 11.06
C ASP A 211 -15.93 7.81 10.79
N ALA A 212 -14.72 7.32 10.45
CA ALA A 212 -13.62 8.19 10.09
C ALA A 212 -13.99 9.09 8.90
N PRO A 213 -13.60 10.37 8.88
CA PRO A 213 -13.94 11.28 7.79
C PRO A 213 -13.22 10.93 6.47
N LEU A 214 -12.06 10.27 6.55
CA LEU A 214 -11.31 9.81 5.38
C LEU A 214 -10.88 8.36 5.58
N VAL A 215 -11.11 7.54 4.56
CA VAL A 215 -10.69 6.14 4.52
C VAL A 215 -9.97 5.89 3.20
N MET A 216 -8.80 5.29 3.26
CA MET A 216 -8.06 4.84 2.08
C MET A 216 -7.85 3.33 2.14
N TYR A 217 -8.28 2.62 1.11
CA TYR A 217 -8.01 1.20 0.97
C TYR A 217 -6.95 0.97 -0.10
N PHE A 218 -5.80 0.51 0.33
CA PHE A 218 -4.65 0.15 -0.50
C PHE A 218 -4.72 -1.33 -0.85
N TYR A 219 -4.62 -1.65 -2.14
CA TYR A 219 -4.63 -3.04 -2.62
C TYR A 219 -3.84 -3.15 -3.92
N GLY A 220 -3.18 -4.28 -4.15
CA GLY A 220 -2.40 -4.52 -5.35
C GLY A 220 -3.23 -5.09 -6.49
N SER A 221 -2.68 -5.07 -7.70
CA SER A 221 -3.13 -5.92 -8.80
C SER A 221 -2.63 -7.37 -8.58
N PRO A 222 -3.05 -8.34 -9.41
CA PRO A 222 -2.47 -9.69 -9.39
C PRO A 222 -0.96 -9.75 -9.69
N TRP A 223 -0.40 -8.67 -10.26
CA TRP A 223 1.02 -8.54 -10.62
C TRP A 223 1.85 -7.82 -9.57
N ALA A 224 1.21 -7.09 -8.65
CA ALA A 224 1.88 -6.37 -7.59
C ALA A 224 2.59 -7.33 -6.62
N ASP A 225 3.75 -6.92 -6.13
CA ASP A 225 4.33 -7.58 -4.97
C ASP A 225 3.35 -7.44 -3.79
N PRO A 226 3.12 -8.49 -3.00
CA PRO A 226 2.24 -8.43 -1.84
C PRO A 226 2.60 -7.34 -0.82
N ALA A 227 3.88 -6.94 -0.74
CA ALA A 227 4.33 -5.88 0.15
C ALA A 227 3.97 -4.47 -0.33
N ASP A 228 3.86 -4.25 -1.65
CA ASP A 228 3.68 -2.92 -2.23
C ASP A 228 2.51 -2.12 -1.62
N PRO A 229 1.27 -2.66 -1.53
CA PRO A 229 0.16 -1.91 -0.94
C PRO A 229 0.34 -1.65 0.56
N LEU A 230 1.04 -2.51 1.29
CA LEU A 230 1.29 -2.35 2.72
C LEU A 230 2.34 -1.26 2.99
N VAL A 231 3.37 -1.18 2.14
CA VAL A 231 4.40 -0.12 2.21
C VAL A 231 3.77 1.23 1.87
N ALA A 232 3.01 1.33 0.77
CA ALA A 232 2.30 2.55 0.39
C ALA A 232 1.34 3.02 1.50
N ALA A 233 0.56 2.10 2.08
CA ALA A 233 -0.34 2.40 3.20
C ALA A 233 0.41 2.89 4.45
N SER A 234 1.61 2.34 4.72
CA SER A 234 2.44 2.76 5.85
C SER A 234 2.97 4.18 5.66
N LEU A 235 3.40 4.54 4.45
CA LEU A 235 3.83 5.91 4.14
C LEU A 235 2.65 6.87 4.21
N ALA A 236 1.48 6.51 3.66
CA ALA A 236 0.26 7.30 3.78
C ALA A 236 -0.11 7.57 5.24
N MET A 237 -0.06 6.52 6.08
CA MET A 237 -0.34 6.64 7.50
C MET A 237 0.61 7.60 8.21
N LEU A 238 1.92 7.51 7.94
CA LEU A 238 2.92 8.41 8.54
C LEU A 238 2.77 9.85 8.04
N ALA A 239 2.43 10.03 6.75
CA ALA A 239 2.12 11.34 6.20
C ALA A 239 0.91 11.97 6.89
N GLY A 240 -0.17 11.21 7.10
CA GLY A 240 -1.34 11.67 7.85
C GLY A 240 -1.01 12.14 9.25
N GLU A 241 -0.20 11.36 9.99
CA GLU A 241 0.27 11.73 11.34
C GLU A 241 1.15 13.00 11.31
N ALA A 242 2.03 13.14 10.30
CA ALA A 242 2.84 14.35 10.13
C ALA A 242 2.01 15.58 9.78
N LEU A 243 0.85 15.40 9.17
CA LEU A 243 -0.13 16.44 8.86
C LEU A 243 -1.10 16.74 10.03
N GLY A 244 -0.91 16.12 11.19
CA GLY A 244 -1.72 16.34 12.39
C GLY A 244 -3.00 15.49 12.44
N LEU A 245 -3.18 14.55 11.53
CA LEU A 245 -4.30 13.61 11.56
C LEU A 245 -3.98 12.41 12.46
N GLY A 246 -5.00 11.90 13.13
CA GLY A 246 -4.94 10.58 13.75
C GLY A 246 -5.20 9.50 12.71
N THR A 247 -4.52 8.36 12.86
CA THR A 247 -4.64 7.25 11.90
C THR A 247 -4.95 5.92 12.56
N CYS A 248 -5.58 5.01 11.81
CA CYS A 248 -5.75 3.62 12.24
C CYS A 248 -5.71 2.66 11.05
N MET A 249 -4.85 1.67 11.12
CA MET A 249 -4.78 0.59 10.13
C MET A 249 -5.76 -0.53 10.48
N ILE A 250 -6.58 -0.94 9.51
CA ILE A 250 -7.61 -2.00 9.64
C ILE A 250 -7.28 -3.13 8.68
N GLY A 251 -6.72 -4.21 9.22
CA GLY A 251 -6.37 -5.41 8.44
C GLY A 251 -7.53 -6.38 8.20
N SER A 252 -8.61 -6.30 8.99
CA SER A 252 -9.70 -7.29 8.96
C SER A 252 -10.61 -7.21 7.73
N ILE A 253 -10.64 -6.09 7.03
CA ILE A 253 -11.54 -5.87 5.87
C ILE A 253 -11.01 -6.61 4.64
N HIS A 254 -9.73 -6.47 4.34
CA HIS A 254 -9.13 -6.98 3.10
C HIS A 254 -9.38 -8.48 2.85
N PRO A 255 -9.08 -9.40 3.78
CA PRO A 255 -9.22 -10.83 3.53
C PRO A 255 -10.66 -11.24 3.20
N LEU A 256 -11.63 -10.57 3.79
CA LEU A 256 -13.06 -10.87 3.63
C LEU A 256 -13.63 -10.38 2.30
N LEU A 257 -12.89 -9.54 1.55
CA LEU A 257 -13.28 -9.03 0.24
C LEU A 257 -12.71 -9.82 -0.94
N GLN A 258 -11.93 -10.89 -0.71
CA GLN A 258 -11.20 -11.56 -1.79
C GLN A 258 -11.97 -12.72 -2.43
N TRP A 259 -12.86 -13.40 -1.70
CA TRP A 259 -13.46 -14.65 -2.13
C TRP A 259 -15.00 -14.63 -2.15
N GLY A 260 -15.56 -15.34 -3.11
CA GLY A 260 -17.01 -15.54 -3.23
C GLY A 260 -17.73 -14.47 -4.06
N GLY A 261 -18.97 -14.81 -4.47
CA GLY A 261 -19.80 -13.97 -5.33
C GLY A 261 -20.27 -12.68 -4.66
N SER A 262 -20.53 -12.71 -3.34
CA SER A 262 -20.93 -11.49 -2.61
C SER A 262 -19.78 -10.51 -2.45
N ALA A 263 -18.54 -11.00 -2.25
CA ALA A 263 -17.34 -10.17 -2.26
C ALA A 263 -17.11 -9.55 -3.66
N ALA A 264 -17.36 -10.30 -4.73
CA ALA A 264 -17.27 -9.76 -6.09
C ALA A 264 -18.29 -8.64 -6.34
N ARG A 265 -19.54 -8.79 -5.87
CA ARG A 265 -20.56 -7.73 -5.95
C ARG A 265 -20.16 -6.50 -5.14
N PHE A 266 -19.61 -6.69 -3.92
CA PHE A 266 -19.10 -5.61 -3.09
C PHE A 266 -17.97 -4.85 -3.81
N ARG A 267 -16.95 -5.56 -4.32
CA ARG A 267 -15.85 -4.91 -5.07
C ARG A 267 -16.36 -4.11 -6.26
N LYS A 268 -17.30 -4.68 -7.05
CA LYS A 268 -17.90 -3.99 -8.19
C LYS A 268 -18.63 -2.72 -7.77
N ARG A 269 -19.43 -2.77 -6.68
CA ARG A 269 -20.17 -1.61 -6.16
C ARG A 269 -19.26 -0.46 -5.75
N HIS A 270 -18.14 -0.78 -5.12
CA HIS A 270 -17.18 0.21 -4.60
C HIS A 270 -16.01 0.50 -5.55
N GLY A 271 -16.07 0.08 -6.80
CA GLY A 271 -15.04 0.36 -7.80
C GLY A 271 -13.68 -0.30 -7.50
N ILE A 272 -13.64 -1.35 -6.66
CA ILE A 272 -12.42 -2.12 -6.38
C ILE A 272 -12.15 -3.01 -7.58
N ARG A 273 -11.11 -2.66 -8.34
CA ARG A 273 -10.87 -3.14 -9.71
C ARG A 273 -10.51 -4.61 -9.81
N CYS A 274 -9.83 -5.16 -8.80
CA CYS A 274 -9.29 -6.52 -8.86
C CYS A 274 -9.29 -7.18 -7.47
N LYS A 275 -9.08 -8.49 -7.47
CA LYS A 275 -8.63 -9.21 -6.27
C LYS A 275 -7.16 -8.88 -6.03
N SER A 276 -6.77 -8.85 -4.77
CA SER A 276 -5.40 -8.62 -4.36
C SER A 276 -4.94 -9.71 -3.39
N ARG A 277 -3.65 -10.03 -3.42
CA ARG A 277 -3.07 -10.96 -2.45
C ARG A 277 -3.03 -10.33 -1.06
N GLU A 278 -2.60 -9.07 -1.02
CA GLU A 278 -2.51 -8.28 0.20
C GLU A 278 -3.15 -6.90 -0.01
N GLY A 279 -3.57 -6.30 1.08
CA GLY A 279 -4.12 -4.95 1.11
C GLY A 279 -4.56 -4.57 2.51
N VAL A 280 -4.74 -3.30 2.72
CA VAL A 280 -5.09 -2.76 4.04
C VAL A 280 -5.87 -1.47 3.92
N VAL A 281 -6.79 -1.27 4.84
CA VAL A 281 -7.54 -0.02 4.98
C VAL A 281 -6.84 0.85 6.03
N VAL A 282 -6.68 2.13 5.74
CA VAL A 282 -6.17 3.13 6.68
C VAL A 282 -7.25 4.19 6.86
N LEU A 283 -7.54 4.51 8.10
CA LEU A 283 -8.47 5.56 8.52
C LEU A 283 -7.67 6.81 8.86
N PHE A 284 -8.22 7.97 8.53
CA PHE A 284 -7.64 9.28 8.81
C PHE A 284 -8.73 10.23 9.31
N GLY A 285 -8.34 11.14 10.18
CA GLY A 285 -9.21 12.22 10.65
C GLY A 285 -8.60 12.94 11.83
N TYR A 286 -9.15 14.08 12.20
CA TYR A 286 -8.70 14.81 13.38
C TYR A 286 -9.02 13.99 14.63
N PRO A 287 -8.02 13.72 15.53
CA PRO A 287 -8.25 12.86 16.68
C PRO A 287 -9.17 13.50 17.70
N GLY A 288 -10.22 12.80 18.12
CA GLY A 288 -11.11 13.20 19.21
C GLY A 288 -10.52 12.90 20.59
N ILE A 289 -9.44 12.11 20.66
CA ILE A 289 -8.78 11.72 21.91
C ILE A 289 -7.27 11.90 21.75
N HIS A 290 -6.63 12.45 22.78
CA HIS A 290 -5.17 12.60 22.83
C HIS A 290 -4.52 11.57 23.74
N TYR A 291 -3.48 10.90 23.22
CA TYR A 291 -2.69 9.95 23.99
C TYR A 291 -1.56 10.65 24.74
N ASN A 292 -1.56 10.55 26.06
CA ASN A 292 -0.52 11.16 26.92
C ASN A 292 0.71 10.26 27.09
N LYS A 293 0.58 8.95 26.81
CA LYS A 293 1.65 7.96 26.99
C LYS A 293 1.78 7.04 25.78
N GLY A 294 3.01 6.62 25.50
CA GLY A 294 3.31 5.57 24.56
C GLY A 294 3.29 4.19 25.20
N ILE A 295 3.23 3.16 24.37
CA ILE A 295 3.38 1.76 24.76
C ILE A 295 4.65 1.25 24.09
N GLU A 296 5.60 0.73 24.88
CA GLU A 296 6.80 0.10 24.37
C GLU A 296 6.43 -1.20 23.65
N ARG A 297 7.10 -1.47 22.52
CA ARG A 297 6.88 -2.67 21.71
C ARG A 297 8.20 -3.37 21.45
N SER A 298 8.14 -4.68 21.32
CA SER A 298 9.31 -5.52 20.99
C SER A 298 8.98 -6.40 19.78
N PHE A 299 10.01 -6.85 19.10
CA PHE A 299 9.90 -7.97 18.16
C PHE A 299 9.76 -9.28 18.95
N ALA A 300 9.15 -10.29 18.36
CA ALA A 300 9.08 -11.62 18.93
C ALA A 300 10.49 -12.21 19.12
N SER A 301 11.38 -11.98 18.15
CA SER A 301 12.79 -12.35 18.22
C SER A 301 13.62 -11.50 17.25
N VAL A 302 14.90 -11.32 17.58
CA VAL A 302 15.91 -10.73 16.70
C VAL A 302 17.11 -11.66 16.71
N HIS A 303 17.46 -12.20 15.54
CA HIS A 303 18.63 -13.06 15.38
C HIS A 303 19.74 -12.30 14.66
N ARG A 304 20.97 -12.43 15.16
CA ARG A 304 22.16 -11.90 14.51
C ARG A 304 23.04 -13.11 14.16
N ALA A 305 23.31 -13.30 12.87
CA ALA A 305 24.17 -14.35 12.35
C ALA A 305 25.58 -13.81 12.08
#